data_e56285972c0f9ecbb622d8da13e16e29
#
_entry.id   e56285972c0f9ecbb622d8da13e16e29
#
_cell.length_a   1.000
_cell.length_b   1.000
_cell.length_c   1.000
_cell.angle_alpha   90.00
_cell.angle_beta   90.00
_cell.angle_gamma   90.00
#
_symmetry.space_group_name_H-M   'P 1'
#
loop_
_entity.id
_entity.type
_entity.pdbx_description
1 polymer ?
#
loop_
_entity_poly.entity_id
_entity_poly.type
_entity_poly.pdbx_seq_one_letter_code
_entity_poly.pdbx_strand_id
1 'polypeptide(L)'
;EAGLVSIHFANVLARPIVAPHGGRDARIGTNPFCVGIPRPDGDPVVLDFATSRIAQGKTRVAHNKGVPVEAGTLLDDRGEPTTDPR
;
A
#
# COMPACT_ATOMS: atom_id res chain seq x y z
N GLU A 1 24.57 8.53 -7.30
CA GLU A 1 23.85 9.55 -8.04
C GLU A 1 24.27 9.52 -9.52
N ALA A 2 23.64 8.63 -10.30
CA ALA A 2 24.03 8.37 -11.69
C ALA A 2 23.28 9.24 -12.71
N GLY A 3 22.41 10.17 -12.28
CA GLY A 3 21.58 10.99 -13.16
C GLY A 3 20.53 10.20 -13.94
N LEU A 4 20.14 9.02 -13.45
CA LEU A 4 19.21 8.12 -14.11
C LEU A 4 17.85 8.14 -13.41
N VAL A 5 16.78 7.97 -14.19
CA VAL A 5 15.46 7.66 -13.66
C VAL A 5 15.47 6.22 -13.13
N SER A 6 14.96 6.01 -11.95
CA SER A 6 14.84 4.68 -11.35
C SER A 6 13.37 4.28 -11.18
N ILE A 7 13.05 3.02 -11.47
CA ILE A 7 11.72 2.45 -11.29
C ILE A 7 11.89 1.16 -10.48
N HIS A 8 11.15 1.06 -9.37
CA HIS A 8 11.19 -0.09 -8.49
C HIS A 8 9.78 -0.59 -8.24
N PHE A 9 9.60 -1.89 -8.26
CA PHE A 9 8.34 -2.52 -7.89
C PHE A 9 8.62 -3.87 -7.25
N ALA A 10 7.73 -4.30 -6.36
CA ALA A 10 7.80 -5.60 -5.73
C ALA A 10 6.46 -6.32 -5.85
N ASN A 11 6.51 -7.60 -6.20
CA ASN A 11 5.37 -8.48 -6.10
C ASN A 11 5.45 -9.20 -4.75
N VAL A 12 4.53 -8.89 -3.85
CA VAL A 12 4.46 -9.52 -2.53
C VAL A 12 3.79 -10.88 -2.67
N LEU A 13 4.58 -11.95 -2.64
CA LEU A 13 4.11 -13.34 -2.77
C LEU A 13 3.69 -13.96 -1.43
N ALA A 14 3.84 -13.25 -0.33
CA ALA A 14 3.37 -13.68 0.97
C ALA A 14 1.82 -13.77 0.99
N ARG A 15 1.25 -14.05 2.14
CA ARG A 15 -0.20 -14.16 2.32
C ARG A 15 -0.94 -13.00 1.62
N PRO A 16 -1.87 -13.28 0.69
CA PRO A 16 -2.67 -12.23 0.05
C PRO A 16 -3.56 -11.55 1.09
N ILE A 17 -3.60 -10.22 1.05
CA ILE A 17 -4.32 -9.38 2.01
C ILE A 17 -5.12 -8.26 1.33
N VAL A 18 -5.04 -8.13 0.02
CA VAL A 18 -5.70 -7.07 -0.74
C VAL A 18 -6.71 -7.69 -1.71
N ALA A 19 -7.94 -7.18 -1.66
CA ALA A 19 -8.94 -7.49 -2.68
C ALA A 19 -8.68 -6.65 -3.94
N PRO A 20 -8.80 -7.22 -5.15
CA PRO A 20 -8.80 -6.43 -6.38
C PRO A 20 -9.94 -5.41 -6.40
N HIS A 21 -9.81 -4.37 -7.21
CA HIS A 21 -10.88 -3.37 -7.36
C HIS A 21 -12.21 -4.04 -7.76
N GLY A 22 -13.26 -3.76 -7.01
CA GLY A 22 -14.57 -4.39 -7.19
C GLY A 22 -14.69 -5.83 -6.66
N GLY A 23 -13.60 -6.41 -6.17
CA GLY A 23 -13.59 -7.73 -5.54
C GLY A 23 -13.79 -7.68 -4.03
N ARG A 24 -14.10 -8.83 -3.44
CA ARG A 24 -14.29 -8.98 -1.99
C ARG A 24 -13.26 -9.89 -1.34
N ASP A 25 -12.59 -10.75 -2.10
CA ASP A 25 -11.61 -11.71 -1.61
C ASP A 25 -10.19 -11.16 -1.66
N ALA A 26 -9.39 -11.44 -0.64
CA ALA A 26 -7.97 -11.16 -0.63
C ALA A 26 -7.23 -12.05 -1.64
N ARG A 27 -6.68 -11.48 -2.70
CA ARG A 27 -6.06 -12.21 -3.82
C ARG A 27 -4.63 -11.79 -4.10
N ILE A 28 -4.24 -10.56 -3.74
CA ILE A 28 -2.95 -9.98 -4.05
C ILE A 28 -2.30 -9.36 -2.80
N GLY A 29 -1.03 -9.02 -2.92
CA GLY A 29 -0.30 -8.24 -1.90
C GLY A 29 -0.45 -6.74 -2.10
N THR A 30 0.23 -5.97 -1.27
CA THR A 30 0.24 -4.50 -1.36
C THR A 30 1.07 -3.97 -2.53
N ASN A 31 1.93 -4.82 -3.09
CA ASN A 31 2.71 -4.62 -4.32
C ASN A 31 3.21 -3.17 -4.50
N PRO A 32 4.21 -2.73 -3.71
CA PRO A 32 4.67 -1.36 -3.72
C PRO A 32 5.33 -0.99 -5.06
N PHE A 33 5.21 0.28 -5.40
CA PHE A 33 5.79 0.87 -6.60
C PHE A 33 6.50 2.19 -6.23
N CYS A 34 7.70 2.38 -6.75
CA CYS A 34 8.48 3.58 -6.49
C CYS A 34 9.14 4.09 -7.78
N VAL A 35 9.12 5.39 -7.98
CA VAL A 35 9.86 6.07 -9.06
C VAL A 35 10.71 7.17 -8.47
N GLY A 36 11.98 7.20 -8.86
CA GLY A 36 12.90 8.28 -8.55
C GLY A 36 13.34 9.00 -9.82
N ILE A 37 13.20 10.31 -9.86
CA ILE A 37 13.57 11.15 -11.01
C ILE A 37 14.61 12.16 -10.52
N PRO A 38 15.84 12.14 -11.06
CA PRO A 38 16.88 13.10 -10.69
C PRO A 38 16.49 14.51 -11.17
N ARG A 39 16.92 15.51 -10.43
CA ARG A 39 16.81 16.91 -10.82
C ARG A 39 18.21 17.50 -10.96
N PRO A 40 18.44 18.38 -11.93
CA PRO A 40 19.74 19.06 -12.09
C PRO A 40 20.11 19.86 -10.84
N ASP A 41 19.12 20.55 -10.27
CA ASP A 41 19.30 21.45 -9.14
C ASP A 41 18.36 21.05 -7.99
N GLY A 42 18.89 20.32 -7.03
CA GLY A 42 18.21 19.97 -5.80
C GLY A 42 17.86 18.47 -5.64
N ASP A 43 17.01 18.19 -4.68
CA ASP A 43 16.63 16.81 -4.34
C ASP A 43 15.81 16.14 -5.44
N PRO A 44 15.97 14.84 -5.64
CA PRO A 44 15.18 14.08 -6.62
C PRO A 44 13.69 14.11 -6.29
N VAL A 45 12.86 14.02 -7.31
CA VAL A 45 11.43 13.75 -7.14
C VAL A 45 11.28 12.26 -6.88
N VAL A 46 10.63 11.90 -5.78
CA VAL A 46 10.37 10.50 -5.43
C VAL A 46 8.88 10.29 -5.22
N LEU A 47 8.33 9.29 -5.92
CA LEU A 47 7.00 8.76 -5.70
C LEU A 47 7.15 7.34 -5.18
N ASP A 48 6.70 7.09 -3.95
CA ASP A 48 6.79 5.78 -3.29
C ASP A 48 5.46 5.46 -2.60
N PHE A 49 4.80 4.38 -3.02
CA PHE A 49 3.49 4.04 -2.50
C PHE A 49 3.18 2.54 -2.62
N ALA A 50 2.29 2.05 -1.75
CA ALA A 50 1.63 0.77 -1.97
C ALA A 50 0.58 0.93 -3.08
N THR A 51 0.39 -0.07 -3.93
CA THR A 51 -0.67 -0.04 -4.95
C THR A 51 -2.06 -0.39 -4.38
N SER A 52 -2.11 -0.84 -3.12
CA SER A 52 -3.34 -0.97 -2.34
C SER A 52 -3.78 0.38 -1.74
N ARG A 53 -5.03 0.46 -1.31
CA ARG A 53 -5.59 1.68 -0.68
C ARG A 53 -4.74 2.18 0.51
N ILE A 54 -4.19 1.25 1.29
CA ILE A 54 -3.33 1.54 2.43
C ILE A 54 -2.20 0.50 2.52
N ALA A 55 -1.05 0.92 3.00
CA ALA A 55 0.04 -0.01 3.31
C ALA A 55 -0.29 -0.85 4.57
N GLN A 56 0.03 -2.14 4.55
CA GLN A 56 -0.22 -3.06 5.67
C GLN A 56 0.37 -2.55 7.00
N GLY A 57 1.53 -1.89 6.96
CA GLY A 57 2.16 -1.31 8.14
C GLY A 57 1.28 -0.28 8.85
N LYS A 58 0.53 0.54 8.09
CA LYS A 58 -0.40 1.53 8.67
C LYS A 58 -1.58 0.85 9.35
N THR A 59 -2.13 -0.22 8.77
CA THR A 59 -3.18 -1.04 9.40
C THR A 59 -2.69 -1.65 10.71
N ARG A 60 -1.47 -2.21 10.71
CA ARG A 60 -0.85 -2.78 11.92
C ARG A 60 -0.67 -1.72 13.02
N VAL A 61 -0.23 -0.52 12.66
CA VAL A 61 -0.10 0.58 13.63
C VAL A 61 -1.45 0.96 14.22
N ALA A 62 -2.50 1.06 13.41
CA ALA A 62 -3.85 1.35 13.88
C ALA A 62 -4.36 0.23 14.83
N HIS A 63 -4.17 -1.03 14.44
CA HIS A 63 -4.48 -2.20 15.29
C HIS A 63 -3.79 -2.12 16.66
N ASN A 64 -2.47 -1.90 16.68
CA ASN A 64 -1.70 -1.83 17.91
C ASN A 64 -2.09 -0.65 18.80
N LYS A 65 -2.57 0.44 18.21
CA LYS A 65 -3.08 1.62 18.91
C LYS A 65 -4.55 1.48 19.36
N GLY A 66 -5.25 0.46 18.89
CA GLY A 66 -6.68 0.30 19.15
C GLY A 66 -7.55 1.39 18.52
N VAL A 67 -7.12 1.98 17.41
CA VAL A 67 -7.85 3.05 16.72
C VAL A 67 -8.37 2.56 15.36
N PRO A 68 -9.52 3.11 14.90
CA PRO A 68 -10.05 2.75 13.58
C PRO A 68 -9.16 3.31 12.46
N VAL A 69 -9.28 2.71 11.27
CA VAL A 69 -8.73 3.26 10.03
C VAL A 69 -9.78 4.11 9.31
N GLU A 70 -9.34 4.84 8.30
CA GLU A 70 -10.24 5.63 7.44
C GLU A 70 -11.27 4.73 6.74
N ALA A 71 -12.50 5.19 6.64
CA ALA A 71 -13.56 4.48 5.92
C ALA A 71 -13.19 4.23 4.45
N GLY A 72 -13.60 3.10 3.91
CA GLY A 72 -13.27 2.67 2.55
C GLY A 72 -11.85 2.11 2.40
N THR A 73 -11.16 1.83 3.51
CA THR A 73 -9.79 1.33 3.53
C THR A 73 -9.72 -0.19 3.64
N LEU A 74 -10.58 -0.79 4.46
CA LEU A 74 -10.57 -2.23 4.76
C LEU A 74 -11.90 -2.88 4.39
N LEU A 75 -11.81 -4.18 4.13
CA LEU A 75 -12.95 -5.10 4.07
C LEU A 75 -12.80 -6.12 5.21
N ASP A 76 -13.92 -6.55 5.76
CA ASP A 76 -13.97 -7.64 6.73
C ASP A 76 -13.87 -9.02 6.04
N ASP A 77 -14.00 -10.10 6.79
CA ASP A 77 -13.95 -11.48 6.30
C ASP A 77 -15.13 -11.86 5.40
N ARG A 78 -16.17 -11.04 5.36
CA ARG A 78 -17.35 -11.18 4.48
C ARG A 78 -17.23 -10.33 3.21
N GLY A 79 -16.14 -9.54 3.11
CA GLY A 79 -15.92 -8.60 2.02
C GLY A 79 -16.76 -7.32 2.13
N GLU A 80 -17.24 -6.98 3.33
CA GLU A 80 -17.97 -5.74 3.59
C GLU A 80 -17.02 -4.66 4.14
N PRO A 81 -17.26 -3.38 3.81
CA PRO A 81 -16.43 -2.29 4.31
C PRO A 81 -16.39 -2.22 5.83
N THR A 82 -15.17 -2.09 6.38
CA THR A 82 -14.97 -1.92 7.82
C THR A 82 -13.89 -0.86 8.11
N THR A 83 -13.94 -0.28 9.31
CA THR A 83 -12.89 0.59 9.83
C THR A 83 -12.10 -0.08 10.97
N ASP A 84 -12.47 -1.32 11.32
CA ASP A 84 -11.82 -2.10 12.37
C ASP A 84 -10.55 -2.77 11.81
N PRO A 85 -9.36 -2.45 12.32
CA PRO A 85 -8.10 -3.03 11.84
C PRO A 85 -7.78 -4.41 12.40
N ARG A 86 -8.68 -5.02 13.17
CA ARG A 86 -8.49 -6.37 13.78
C ARG A 86 -8.79 -7.50 12.82
#